data_f6c7f5417fb0d865b1549bddbe297b4b
#
_entry.id   f6c7f5417fb0d865b1549bddbe297b4b
#
_cell.length_a   1.000
_cell.length_b   1.000
_cell.length_c   1.000
_cell.angle_alpha   90.00
_cell.angle_beta   90.00
_cell.angle_gamma   90.00
#
_symmetry.space_group_name_H-M   'P 1'
#
loop_
_entity.id
_entity.type
_entity.pdbx_description
1 polymer ?
#
loop_
_entity_poly.entity_id
_entity_poly.type
_entity_poly.pdbx_seq_one_letter_code
_entity_poly.pdbx_strand_id
1 'polypeptide(L)'
;MKLKTRLLAAGAFAALATGAVPGYAETLRILTWPNYAPENVIAMFEEENPDVDVEVTLSSNEDMISKLRATGGAGFDLAQPSHDRISAAQAEYGIYKPLNLSKINVGEMDANLLKAVRDNTTIDGEVFAVPFQWGTSGLAVDVTKAPDVKGWDDLCDPAYAGRVSMRLRRTILLGTAFAMGKDPFALYSDPDEYQKMLDEVEAKLIECKSNVKTYWEGGTDLEALLLSGEVVASEAWDQNAFKLTTENENIRYVPPETGALTWIDTFAIPAKGEADDAAYKWINFTMRPDIVPLMSASTGSISAVKGGLELLPDNLKTVVTAAFTEEDLGKLKFFANIPPGIEDMEGKTLERIQAAN
;
A
#
# COMPACT_ATOMS: atom_id res chain seq x y z
N MET A 1 27.75 64.62 69.42
CA MET A 1 27.81 64.54 67.95
C MET A 1 27.49 63.11 67.53
N LYS A 2 26.25 62.87 67.07
CA LYS A 2 25.74 61.49 66.76
C LYS A 2 25.85 61.23 65.27
N LEU A 3 26.67 60.23 64.86
CA LEU A 3 26.83 59.80 63.53
C LEU A 3 25.68 58.78 63.19
N LYS A 4 24.90 59.06 62.16
CA LYS A 4 23.86 58.17 61.67
C LYS A 4 24.43 57.34 60.50
N THR A 5 24.56 56.04 60.71
CA THR A 5 24.90 55.08 59.68
C THR A 5 23.64 54.72 58.88
N ARG A 6 23.67 54.94 57.57
CA ARG A 6 22.62 54.44 56.62
C ARG A 6 23.05 53.11 56.07
N LEU A 7 22.27 52.10 56.35
CA LEU A 7 22.34 50.80 55.62
C LEU A 7 21.65 50.92 54.24
N LEU A 8 22.38 50.64 53.17
CA LEU A 8 21.84 50.40 51.85
C LEU A 8 21.57 48.92 51.74
N ALA A 9 20.29 48.53 51.56
CA ALA A 9 19.88 47.18 51.19
C ALA A 9 19.97 47.02 49.67
N ALA A 10 20.91 46.22 49.20
CA ALA A 10 20.98 45.79 47.80
C ALA A 10 20.06 44.58 47.59
N GLY A 11 18.93 44.80 46.96
CA GLY A 11 18.04 43.71 46.51
C GLY A 11 18.62 43.02 45.28
N ALA A 12 19.05 41.78 45.41
CA ALA A 12 19.44 40.95 44.32
C ALA A 12 18.16 40.36 43.67
N PHE A 13 17.80 40.82 42.46
CA PHE A 13 16.82 40.16 41.62
C PHE A 13 17.49 38.93 40.99
N ALA A 14 17.19 37.75 41.50
CA ALA A 14 17.51 36.49 40.85
C ALA A 14 16.54 36.29 39.70
N ALA A 15 16.98 36.52 38.44
CA ALA A 15 16.26 36.10 37.24
C ALA A 15 16.31 34.57 37.16
N LEU A 16 15.21 33.90 37.43
CA LEU A 16 15.00 32.50 37.13
C LEU A 16 14.94 32.36 35.58
N ALA A 17 16.09 32.08 34.97
CA ALA A 17 16.12 31.55 33.61
C ALA A 17 15.52 30.14 33.67
N THR A 18 14.25 29.99 33.30
CA THR A 18 13.66 28.70 32.99
C THR A 18 14.34 28.21 31.70
N GLY A 19 15.45 27.50 31.86
CA GLY A 19 16.06 26.75 30.79
C GLY A 19 15.02 25.74 30.30
N ALA A 20 14.52 25.91 29.08
CA ALA A 20 13.79 24.85 28.39
C ALA A 20 14.74 23.65 28.33
N VAL A 21 14.43 22.59 29.05
CA VAL A 21 15.08 21.28 28.85
C VAL A 21 14.77 20.93 27.39
N PRO A 22 15.75 20.64 26.52
CA PRO A 22 15.45 20.10 25.22
C PRO A 22 14.67 18.81 25.47
N GLY A 23 13.36 18.81 25.16
CA GLY A 23 12.57 17.60 25.13
C GLY A 23 13.22 16.71 24.10
N TYR A 24 13.44 15.44 24.42
CA TYR A 24 13.77 14.46 23.38
C TYR A 24 12.63 14.47 22.39
N ALA A 25 12.96 14.54 21.08
CA ALA A 25 11.98 14.41 20.03
C ALA A 25 11.27 13.04 20.18
N GLU A 26 9.94 13.05 20.02
CA GLU A 26 9.16 11.83 19.99
C GLU A 26 9.46 11.07 18.69
N THR A 27 9.76 9.78 18.75
CA THR A 27 10.03 9.00 17.54
C THR A 27 8.73 8.42 16.99
N LEU A 28 8.38 8.80 15.76
CA LEU A 28 7.29 8.19 14.99
C LEU A 28 7.85 7.02 14.15
N ARG A 29 7.56 5.79 14.55
CA ARG A 29 8.00 4.58 13.87
C ARG A 29 6.96 4.10 12.88
N ILE A 30 7.26 4.23 11.57
CA ILE A 30 6.36 3.89 10.48
C ILE A 30 6.76 2.53 9.88
N LEU A 31 5.82 1.59 9.84
CA LEU A 31 5.94 0.30 9.17
C LEU A 31 5.22 0.38 7.82
N THR A 32 5.97 0.40 6.70
CA THR A 32 5.41 0.81 5.42
C THR A 32 6.07 0.12 4.22
N TRP A 33 5.49 0.32 3.05
CA TRP A 33 6.01 -0.10 1.76
C TRP A 33 7.18 0.78 1.29
N PRO A 34 8.04 0.28 0.38
CA PRO A 34 9.03 1.11 -0.29
C PRO A 34 8.39 2.35 -0.94
N ASN A 35 9.05 3.50 -0.82
CA ASN A 35 8.64 4.79 -1.38
C ASN A 35 7.41 5.47 -0.74
N TYR A 36 6.80 4.89 0.31
CA TYR A 36 5.59 5.44 0.96
C TYR A 36 5.90 6.51 2.03
N ALA A 37 7.15 6.69 2.36
CA ALA A 37 7.63 7.77 3.22
C ALA A 37 8.95 8.30 2.64
N PRO A 38 8.92 9.10 1.56
CA PRO A 38 10.13 9.58 0.91
C PRO A 38 10.85 10.63 1.76
N GLU A 39 12.19 10.61 1.72
CA GLU A 39 13.06 11.44 2.57
C GLU A 39 12.73 12.94 2.52
N ASN A 40 12.39 13.47 1.34
CA ASN A 40 12.00 14.87 1.20
C ASN A 40 10.70 15.22 1.94
N VAL A 41 9.73 14.30 1.97
CA VAL A 41 8.46 14.48 2.70
C VAL A 41 8.68 14.33 4.20
N ILE A 42 9.52 13.38 4.61
CA ILE A 42 9.95 13.25 6.03
C ILE A 42 10.59 14.57 6.51
N ALA A 43 11.57 15.10 5.76
CA ALA A 43 12.24 16.33 6.11
C ALA A 43 11.27 17.53 6.24
N MET A 44 10.28 17.65 5.34
CA MET A 44 9.24 18.68 5.42
C MET A 44 8.35 18.50 6.67
N PHE A 45 8.02 17.25 7.00
CA PHE A 45 7.22 16.95 8.19
C PHE A 45 7.97 17.31 9.49
N GLU A 46 9.24 16.93 9.60
CA GLU A 46 10.09 17.21 10.76
C GLU A 46 10.39 18.70 10.90
N GLU A 47 10.52 19.44 9.78
CA GLU A 47 10.66 20.91 9.82
C GLU A 47 9.41 21.57 10.45
N GLU A 48 8.21 21.07 10.12
CA GLU A 48 6.95 21.57 10.71
C GLU A 48 6.68 21.01 12.12
N ASN A 49 7.29 19.88 12.49
CA ASN A 49 7.13 19.21 13.78
C ASN A 49 8.50 18.89 14.40
N PRO A 50 9.25 19.91 14.85
CA PRO A 50 10.63 19.74 15.35
C PRO A 50 10.72 18.94 16.65
N ASP A 51 9.60 18.55 17.21
CA ASP A 51 9.43 17.65 18.36
C ASP A 51 9.23 16.18 17.96
N VAL A 52 9.27 15.85 16.66
CA VAL A 52 9.08 14.50 16.13
C VAL A 52 10.21 14.13 15.19
N ASP A 53 10.81 12.93 15.39
CA ASP A 53 11.74 12.27 14.48
C ASP A 53 11.01 11.09 13.81
N VAL A 54 11.16 10.90 12.49
CA VAL A 54 10.50 9.81 11.74
C VAL A 54 11.48 8.67 11.46
N GLU A 55 11.14 7.47 11.91
CA GLU A 55 11.85 6.23 11.58
C GLU A 55 11.00 5.33 10.69
N VAL A 56 11.57 4.86 9.58
CA VAL A 56 10.87 4.03 8.60
C VAL A 56 11.41 2.61 8.58
N THR A 57 10.49 1.64 8.67
CA THR A 57 10.79 0.21 8.43
C THR A 57 10.03 -0.26 7.21
N LEU A 58 10.75 -0.71 6.19
CA LEU A 58 10.14 -1.25 4.97
C LEU A 58 9.62 -2.66 5.19
N SER A 59 8.46 -2.96 4.60
CA SER A 59 7.76 -4.22 4.83
C SER A 59 6.77 -4.54 3.69
N SER A 60 6.28 -5.77 3.64
CA SER A 60 5.12 -6.21 2.86
C SER A 60 3.91 -6.43 3.78
N ASN A 61 2.72 -6.72 3.24
CA ASN A 61 1.54 -7.03 4.06
C ASN A 61 1.80 -8.19 5.04
N GLU A 62 2.33 -9.28 4.51
CA GLU A 62 2.61 -10.49 5.28
C GLU A 62 3.63 -10.23 6.40
N ASP A 63 4.67 -9.46 6.08
CA ASP A 63 5.72 -9.08 7.03
C ASP A 63 5.21 -8.08 8.08
N MET A 64 4.35 -7.11 7.70
CA MET A 64 3.72 -6.17 8.65
C MET A 64 2.92 -6.94 9.70
N ILE A 65 2.03 -7.83 9.25
CA ILE A 65 1.22 -8.66 10.14
C ILE A 65 2.12 -9.53 11.02
N SER A 66 3.13 -10.18 10.46
CA SER A 66 4.05 -11.04 11.20
C SER A 66 4.81 -10.27 12.28
N LYS A 67 5.36 -9.07 11.95
CA LYS A 67 6.08 -8.23 12.92
C LYS A 67 5.16 -7.74 14.04
N LEU A 68 3.96 -7.23 13.69
CA LEU A 68 3.00 -6.76 14.67
C LEU A 68 2.47 -7.89 15.57
N ARG A 69 2.19 -9.07 14.99
CA ARG A 69 1.80 -10.26 15.75
C ARG A 69 2.87 -10.68 16.75
N ALA A 70 4.13 -10.72 16.32
CA ALA A 70 5.25 -11.15 17.20
C ALA A 70 5.42 -10.25 18.42
N THR A 71 5.04 -8.96 18.33
CA THR A 71 5.19 -7.98 19.41
C THR A 71 3.86 -7.63 20.09
N GLY A 72 2.73 -8.17 19.60
CA GLY A 72 1.38 -7.80 20.04
C GLY A 72 1.08 -6.33 19.72
N GLY A 73 1.57 -5.81 18.58
CA GLY A 73 1.37 -4.44 18.13
C GLY A 73 2.33 -3.42 18.75
N ALA A 74 3.45 -3.83 19.35
CA ALA A 74 4.46 -2.91 19.87
C ALA A 74 5.59 -2.69 18.87
N GLY A 75 6.35 -1.58 19.06
CA GLY A 75 7.55 -1.25 18.31
C GLY A 75 7.30 -0.41 17.06
N PHE A 76 6.03 -0.16 16.71
CA PHE A 76 5.62 0.73 15.62
C PHE A 76 4.44 1.59 16.07
N ASP A 77 4.33 2.77 15.49
CA ASP A 77 3.33 3.77 15.84
C ASP A 77 2.33 4.01 14.70
N LEU A 78 2.73 3.69 13.47
CA LEU A 78 1.88 3.72 12.28
C LEU A 78 2.23 2.54 11.38
N ALA A 79 1.21 1.88 10.83
CA ALA A 79 1.36 0.83 9.83
C ALA A 79 0.51 1.12 8.59
N GLN A 80 0.97 0.67 7.42
CA GLN A 80 0.30 0.94 6.14
C GLN A 80 -0.04 -0.34 5.37
N PRO A 81 -0.84 -1.25 5.97
CA PRO A 81 -1.31 -2.46 5.28
C PRO A 81 -2.42 -2.14 4.28
N SER A 82 -2.67 -3.06 3.35
CA SER A 82 -3.84 -3.01 2.49
C SER A 82 -5.13 -3.29 3.28
N HIS A 83 -6.21 -2.65 2.90
CA HIS A 83 -7.48 -2.65 3.63
C HIS A 83 -8.09 -4.04 3.85
N ASP A 84 -7.87 -4.96 2.92
CA ASP A 84 -8.37 -6.33 2.95
C ASP A 84 -7.64 -7.23 3.98
N ARG A 85 -6.52 -6.75 4.55
CA ARG A 85 -5.67 -7.49 5.50
C ARG A 85 -5.97 -7.19 6.97
N ILE A 86 -6.74 -6.15 7.25
CA ILE A 86 -6.87 -5.61 8.61
C ILE A 86 -7.82 -6.45 9.45
N SER A 87 -9.02 -6.74 8.96
CA SER A 87 -10.07 -7.36 9.77
C SER A 87 -9.69 -8.74 10.29
N ALA A 88 -9.15 -9.62 9.44
CA ALA A 88 -8.71 -10.95 9.87
C ALA A 88 -7.57 -10.86 10.89
N ALA A 89 -6.54 -10.05 10.60
CA ALA A 89 -5.40 -9.88 11.50
C ALA A 89 -5.81 -9.25 12.84
N GLN A 90 -6.76 -8.32 12.84
CA GLN A 90 -7.29 -7.73 14.06
C GLN A 90 -8.11 -8.72 14.87
N ALA A 91 -9.00 -9.48 14.21
CA ALA A 91 -9.84 -10.46 14.89
C ALA A 91 -9.02 -11.60 15.53
N GLU A 92 -7.95 -12.02 14.86
CA GLU A 92 -7.12 -13.13 15.34
C GLU A 92 -6.05 -12.70 16.35
N TYR A 93 -5.41 -11.53 16.13
CA TYR A 93 -4.22 -11.14 16.89
C TYR A 93 -4.37 -9.87 17.73
N GLY A 94 -5.41 -9.05 17.50
CA GLY A 94 -5.61 -7.80 18.23
C GLY A 94 -4.44 -6.81 18.09
N ILE A 95 -3.85 -6.71 16.88
CA ILE A 95 -2.60 -5.99 16.64
C ILE A 95 -2.77 -4.51 16.29
N TYR A 96 -3.99 -4.04 16.12
CA TYR A 96 -4.33 -2.64 15.86
C TYR A 96 -5.21 -2.08 16.98
N LYS A 97 -5.26 -0.76 17.11
CA LYS A 97 -6.22 -0.05 17.98
C LYS A 97 -7.21 0.75 17.13
N PRO A 98 -8.44 1.01 17.63
CA PRO A 98 -9.40 1.87 16.95
C PRO A 98 -8.85 3.27 16.71
N LEU A 99 -9.16 3.84 15.54
CA LEU A 99 -8.76 5.19 15.19
C LEU A 99 -9.68 6.23 15.84
N ASN A 100 -9.07 7.29 16.36
CA ASN A 100 -9.82 8.49 16.74
C ASN A 100 -10.05 9.38 15.50
N LEU A 101 -11.17 9.17 14.82
CA LEU A 101 -11.51 9.88 13.59
C LEU A 101 -11.65 11.40 13.78
N SER A 102 -11.83 11.91 15.02
CA SER A 102 -11.87 13.35 15.27
C SER A 102 -10.50 14.03 15.12
N LYS A 103 -9.41 13.25 15.13
CA LYS A 103 -8.03 13.71 14.90
C LYS A 103 -7.61 13.63 13.43
N ILE A 104 -8.45 13.08 12.55
CA ILE A 104 -8.16 12.88 11.14
C ILE A 104 -9.09 13.75 10.29
N ASN A 105 -8.54 14.41 9.28
CA ASN A 105 -9.28 15.21 8.31
C ASN A 105 -10.02 14.30 7.31
N VAL A 106 -10.87 13.38 7.82
CA VAL A 106 -11.60 12.42 6.98
C VAL A 106 -12.48 13.08 5.92
N GLY A 107 -12.84 14.34 6.11
CA GLY A 107 -13.57 15.14 5.14
C GLY A 107 -12.79 15.46 3.86
N GLU A 108 -11.46 15.32 3.87
CA GLU A 108 -10.59 15.51 2.70
C GLU A 108 -10.37 14.20 1.92
N MET A 109 -10.77 13.05 2.45
CA MET A 109 -10.66 11.76 1.77
C MET A 109 -11.76 11.58 0.72
N ASP A 110 -11.47 10.82 -0.34
CA ASP A 110 -12.49 10.39 -1.28
C ASP A 110 -13.56 9.54 -0.57
N ALA A 111 -14.83 9.90 -0.78
CA ALA A 111 -15.92 9.30 -0.03
C ALA A 111 -16.14 7.81 -0.35
N ASN A 112 -15.86 7.38 -1.60
CA ASN A 112 -16.03 5.99 -2.01
C ASN A 112 -14.89 5.12 -1.45
N LEU A 113 -13.65 5.61 -1.50
CA LEU A 113 -12.50 4.92 -0.93
C LEU A 113 -12.60 4.83 0.60
N LEU A 114 -13.00 5.93 1.25
CA LEU A 114 -13.24 5.93 2.70
C LEU A 114 -14.34 4.93 3.09
N LYS A 115 -15.43 4.87 2.30
CA LYS A 115 -16.48 3.89 2.52
C LYS A 115 -15.97 2.47 2.33
N ALA A 116 -15.26 2.18 1.25
CA ALA A 116 -14.72 0.85 0.96
C ALA A 116 -13.76 0.37 2.08
N VAL A 117 -12.89 1.26 2.56
CA VAL A 117 -12.00 0.93 3.69
C VAL A 117 -12.79 0.68 4.97
N ARG A 118 -13.77 1.55 5.30
CA ARG A 118 -14.60 1.38 6.50
C ARG A 118 -15.42 0.09 6.48
N ASP A 119 -16.01 -0.25 5.33
CA ASP A 119 -16.77 -1.49 5.19
C ASP A 119 -15.89 -2.73 5.49
N ASN A 120 -14.60 -2.65 5.17
CA ASN A 120 -13.63 -3.72 5.36
C ASN A 120 -12.91 -3.68 6.72
N THR A 121 -12.88 -2.54 7.41
CA THR A 121 -12.03 -2.36 8.60
C THR A 121 -12.79 -1.89 9.84
N THR A 122 -14.12 -1.92 9.80
CA THR A 122 -14.97 -1.66 10.99
C THR A 122 -15.30 -2.99 11.67
N ILE A 123 -14.89 -3.12 12.92
CA ILE A 123 -15.09 -4.32 13.76
C ILE A 123 -15.76 -3.86 15.04
N ASP A 124 -16.89 -4.46 15.38
CA ASP A 124 -17.69 -4.11 16.57
C ASP A 124 -18.05 -2.62 16.68
N GLY A 125 -18.20 -1.96 15.55
CA GLY A 125 -18.53 -0.53 15.46
C GLY A 125 -17.34 0.43 15.53
N GLU A 126 -16.13 -0.09 15.74
CA GLU A 126 -14.88 0.68 15.79
C GLU A 126 -14.14 0.60 14.45
N VAL A 127 -13.59 1.73 13.99
CA VAL A 127 -12.85 1.85 12.73
C VAL A 127 -11.36 1.69 12.98
N PHE A 128 -10.70 0.74 12.31
CA PHE A 128 -9.28 0.42 12.52
C PHE A 128 -8.36 1.00 11.45
N ALA A 129 -8.89 1.48 10.32
CA ALA A 129 -8.08 2.10 9.28
C ALA A 129 -8.83 3.19 8.50
N VAL A 130 -8.04 4.06 7.86
CA VAL A 130 -8.50 5.04 6.86
C VAL A 130 -7.65 4.91 5.60
N PRO A 131 -8.20 5.23 4.40
CA PRO A 131 -7.45 5.10 3.16
C PRO A 131 -6.28 6.10 3.08
N PHE A 132 -5.20 5.67 2.44
CA PHE A 132 -4.02 6.48 2.16
C PHE A 132 -3.83 6.71 0.66
N GLN A 133 -3.63 5.64 -0.07
CA GLN A 133 -3.50 5.64 -1.52
C GLN A 133 -4.05 4.35 -2.11
N TRP A 134 -4.31 4.37 -3.41
CA TRP A 134 -4.89 3.23 -4.11
C TRP A 134 -4.29 3.07 -5.49
N GLY A 135 -4.47 1.91 -6.04
CA GLY A 135 -4.10 1.57 -7.39
C GLY A 135 -4.66 0.21 -7.77
N THR A 136 -4.14 -0.32 -8.86
CA THR A 136 -4.62 -1.58 -9.42
C THR A 136 -3.48 -2.54 -9.72
N SER A 137 -3.80 -3.82 -9.76
CA SER A 137 -2.96 -4.86 -10.33
C SER A 137 -3.57 -5.32 -11.63
N GLY A 138 -2.76 -5.35 -12.66
CA GLY A 138 -3.14 -5.76 -14.02
C GLY A 138 -1.90 -6.22 -14.76
N LEU A 139 -1.67 -5.72 -15.96
CA LEU A 139 -0.56 -6.14 -16.81
C LEU A 139 0.33 -4.96 -17.20
N ALA A 140 1.64 -5.16 -17.22
CA ALA A 140 2.60 -4.28 -17.89
C ALA A 140 3.08 -4.98 -19.16
N VAL A 141 2.91 -4.34 -20.32
CA VAL A 141 3.08 -4.96 -21.62
C VAL A 141 3.91 -4.07 -22.54
N ASP A 142 4.94 -4.61 -23.15
CA ASP A 142 5.58 -4.01 -24.34
C ASP A 142 4.61 -4.24 -25.54
N VAL A 143 3.78 -3.23 -25.82
CA VAL A 143 2.70 -3.34 -26.82
C VAL A 143 3.21 -3.49 -28.27
N THR A 144 4.51 -3.29 -28.50
CA THR A 144 5.13 -3.53 -29.81
C THR A 144 5.56 -4.97 -30.00
N LYS A 145 5.81 -5.70 -28.89
CA LYS A 145 6.27 -7.10 -28.91
C LYS A 145 5.20 -8.10 -28.49
N ALA A 146 4.20 -7.62 -27.75
CA ALA A 146 3.09 -8.42 -27.25
C ALA A 146 1.74 -7.69 -27.40
N PRO A 147 1.35 -7.27 -28.63
CA PRO A 147 0.16 -6.43 -28.87
C PRO A 147 -1.17 -7.12 -28.54
N ASP A 148 -1.17 -8.45 -28.46
CA ASP A 148 -2.38 -9.26 -28.24
C ASP A 148 -2.61 -9.56 -26.75
N VAL A 149 -1.70 -9.19 -25.84
CA VAL A 149 -1.85 -9.39 -24.40
C VAL A 149 -2.85 -8.37 -23.84
N LYS A 150 -4.01 -8.86 -23.36
CA LYS A 150 -5.13 -8.07 -22.84
C LYS A 150 -5.75 -8.63 -21.55
N GLY A 151 -5.40 -9.86 -21.19
CA GLY A 151 -5.96 -10.55 -20.03
C GLY A 151 -4.93 -11.39 -19.28
N TRP A 152 -5.33 -11.85 -18.11
CA TRP A 152 -4.47 -12.67 -17.25
C TRP A 152 -4.03 -13.97 -17.91
N ASP A 153 -4.90 -14.57 -18.72
CA ASP A 153 -4.66 -15.82 -19.44
C ASP A 153 -3.71 -15.67 -20.62
N ASP A 154 -3.57 -14.48 -21.20
CA ASP A 154 -2.62 -14.20 -22.28
C ASP A 154 -1.16 -14.34 -21.81
N LEU A 155 -0.90 -14.19 -20.49
CA LEU A 155 0.41 -14.50 -19.90
C LEU A 155 0.80 -15.98 -20.09
N CYS A 156 -0.18 -16.83 -20.36
CA CYS A 156 0.01 -18.27 -20.61
C CYS A 156 0.00 -18.63 -22.10
N ASP A 157 -0.09 -17.65 -23.01
CA ASP A 157 -0.04 -17.94 -24.46
C ASP A 157 1.37 -18.44 -24.86
N PRO A 158 1.47 -19.63 -25.48
CA PRO A 158 2.75 -20.19 -25.93
C PRO A 158 3.57 -19.28 -26.85
N ALA A 159 2.95 -18.29 -27.50
CA ALA A 159 3.65 -17.28 -28.30
C ALA A 159 4.67 -16.46 -27.47
N TYR A 160 4.47 -16.40 -26.17
CA TYR A 160 5.32 -15.65 -25.22
C TYR A 160 6.16 -16.57 -24.31
N ALA A 161 6.38 -17.85 -24.72
CA ALA A 161 7.15 -18.82 -23.94
C ALA A 161 8.53 -18.26 -23.51
N GLY A 162 8.83 -18.33 -22.23
CA GLY A 162 10.07 -17.83 -21.61
C GLY A 162 10.24 -16.31 -21.64
N ARG A 163 9.18 -15.53 -21.93
CA ARG A 163 9.21 -14.09 -22.08
C ARG A 163 8.17 -13.35 -21.23
N VAL A 164 7.54 -14.04 -20.28
CA VAL A 164 6.58 -13.49 -19.34
C VAL A 164 7.16 -13.47 -17.94
N SER A 165 6.70 -12.57 -17.10
CA SER A 165 6.96 -12.59 -15.67
C SER A 165 5.65 -12.40 -14.90
N MET A 166 5.64 -12.78 -13.64
CA MET A 166 4.53 -12.53 -12.73
C MET A 166 5.04 -12.59 -11.29
N ARG A 167 4.29 -12.04 -10.37
CA ARG A 167 4.53 -12.22 -8.95
C ARG A 167 3.74 -13.42 -8.45
N LEU A 168 4.43 -14.44 -7.96
CA LEU A 168 3.75 -15.63 -7.45
C LEU A 168 3.16 -15.34 -6.06
N ARG A 169 2.08 -14.60 -6.03
CA ARG A 169 1.33 -14.16 -4.86
C ARG A 169 -0.18 -14.25 -5.15
N ARG A 170 -0.98 -13.91 -4.16
CA ARG A 170 -2.44 -13.92 -4.22
C ARG A 170 -3.03 -13.30 -5.48
N THR A 171 -2.48 -12.18 -5.95
CA THR A 171 -2.97 -11.45 -7.13
C THR A 171 -3.08 -12.34 -8.36
N ILE A 172 -2.04 -13.15 -8.67
CA ILE A 172 -2.08 -14.01 -9.86
C ILE A 172 -3.09 -15.14 -9.71
N LEU A 173 -3.33 -15.67 -8.51
CA LEU A 173 -4.38 -16.65 -8.26
C LEU A 173 -5.76 -16.08 -8.60
N LEU A 174 -6.05 -14.89 -8.06
CA LEU A 174 -7.35 -14.22 -8.24
C LEU A 174 -7.55 -13.77 -9.70
N GLY A 175 -6.52 -13.19 -10.32
CA GLY A 175 -6.55 -12.78 -11.73
C GLY A 175 -6.81 -13.95 -12.66
N THR A 176 -6.12 -15.09 -12.43
CA THR A 176 -6.34 -16.33 -13.17
C THR A 176 -7.76 -16.87 -12.96
N ALA A 177 -8.29 -16.84 -11.72
CA ALA A 177 -9.67 -17.26 -11.46
C ALA A 177 -10.68 -16.40 -12.24
N PHE A 178 -10.51 -15.07 -12.26
CA PHE A 178 -11.37 -14.19 -13.07
C PHE A 178 -11.26 -14.48 -14.56
N ALA A 179 -10.05 -14.74 -15.09
CA ALA A 179 -9.88 -15.15 -16.50
C ALA A 179 -10.59 -16.47 -16.81
N MET A 180 -10.67 -17.39 -15.85
CA MET A 180 -11.44 -18.64 -15.96
C MET A 180 -12.96 -18.45 -15.76
N GLY A 181 -13.45 -17.21 -15.64
CA GLY A 181 -14.85 -16.89 -15.45
C GLY A 181 -15.39 -17.16 -14.04
N LYS A 182 -14.51 -17.30 -13.05
CA LYS A 182 -14.87 -17.51 -11.64
C LYS A 182 -14.75 -16.21 -10.86
N ASP A 183 -15.63 -16.00 -9.90
CA ASP A 183 -15.52 -14.88 -8.95
C ASP A 183 -14.99 -15.40 -7.60
N PRO A 184 -13.68 -15.28 -7.32
CA PRO A 184 -13.10 -15.77 -6.09
C PRO A 184 -13.70 -15.12 -4.83
N PHE A 185 -14.13 -13.86 -4.92
CA PHE A 185 -14.70 -13.16 -3.77
C PHE A 185 -16.08 -13.69 -3.40
N ALA A 186 -16.88 -14.08 -4.39
CA ALA A 186 -18.17 -14.72 -4.15
C ALA A 186 -18.02 -16.12 -3.49
N LEU A 187 -16.90 -16.79 -3.69
CA LEU A 187 -16.61 -18.12 -3.13
C LEU A 187 -16.06 -18.08 -1.70
N TYR A 188 -15.73 -16.91 -1.15
CA TYR A 188 -15.19 -16.80 0.22
C TYR A 188 -16.10 -17.35 1.30
N SER A 189 -17.42 -17.44 1.05
CA SER A 189 -18.39 -18.03 1.98
C SER A 189 -18.45 -19.57 1.93
N ASP A 190 -17.80 -20.21 0.94
CA ASP A 190 -17.76 -21.66 0.74
C ASP A 190 -16.30 -22.12 0.55
N PRO A 191 -15.58 -22.45 1.63
CA PRO A 191 -14.18 -22.88 1.56
C PRO A 191 -13.93 -24.10 0.67
N ASP A 192 -14.89 -25.02 0.56
CA ASP A 192 -14.74 -26.22 -0.25
C ASP A 192 -14.80 -25.88 -1.76
N GLU A 193 -15.72 -24.99 -2.17
CA GLU A 193 -15.78 -24.50 -3.55
C GLU A 193 -14.58 -23.57 -3.85
N TYR A 194 -14.14 -22.80 -2.86
CA TYR A 194 -12.93 -21.99 -2.99
C TYR A 194 -11.69 -22.84 -3.24
N GLN A 195 -11.53 -23.96 -2.50
CA GLN A 195 -10.43 -24.92 -2.72
C GLN A 195 -10.47 -25.53 -4.11
N LYS A 196 -11.65 -25.94 -4.59
CA LYS A 196 -11.79 -26.48 -5.97
C LYS A 196 -11.38 -25.45 -7.02
N MET A 197 -11.78 -24.20 -6.83
CA MET A 197 -11.32 -23.09 -7.69
C MET A 197 -9.79 -22.97 -7.66
N LEU A 198 -9.17 -23.00 -6.48
CA LEU A 198 -7.71 -22.93 -6.34
C LEU A 198 -7.01 -24.11 -7.02
N ASP A 199 -7.56 -25.33 -6.95
CA ASP A 199 -6.98 -26.51 -7.58
C ASP A 199 -7.00 -26.38 -9.13
N GLU A 200 -8.05 -25.78 -9.69
CA GLU A 200 -8.13 -25.49 -11.12
C GLU A 200 -7.15 -24.39 -11.54
N VAL A 201 -7.04 -23.31 -10.72
CA VAL A 201 -6.07 -22.22 -10.95
C VAL A 201 -4.64 -22.73 -10.85
N GLU A 202 -4.35 -23.60 -9.87
CA GLU A 202 -3.05 -24.27 -9.74
C GLU A 202 -2.66 -25.03 -11.00
N ALA A 203 -3.57 -25.88 -11.51
CA ALA A 203 -3.34 -26.64 -12.74
C ALA A 203 -3.02 -25.70 -13.92
N LYS A 204 -3.78 -24.62 -14.08
CA LYS A 204 -3.58 -23.62 -15.13
C LYS A 204 -2.23 -22.93 -15.01
N LEU A 205 -1.84 -22.48 -13.80
CA LEU A 205 -0.57 -21.79 -13.57
C LEU A 205 0.63 -22.72 -13.69
N ILE A 206 0.49 -24.02 -13.39
CA ILE A 206 1.54 -25.02 -13.66
C ILE A 206 1.76 -25.20 -15.16
N GLU A 207 0.70 -25.29 -15.97
CA GLU A 207 0.81 -25.31 -17.44
C GLU A 207 1.51 -24.05 -17.96
N CYS A 208 1.24 -22.89 -17.34
CA CYS A 208 1.78 -21.60 -17.72
C CYS A 208 3.29 -21.44 -17.40
N LYS A 209 3.90 -22.31 -16.58
CA LYS A 209 5.30 -22.17 -16.15
C LYS A 209 6.30 -22.08 -17.29
N SER A 210 6.04 -22.73 -18.43
CA SER A 210 6.89 -22.65 -19.62
C SER A 210 6.97 -21.23 -20.22
N ASN A 211 5.99 -20.39 -19.93
CA ASN A 211 5.97 -18.97 -20.36
C ASN A 211 6.77 -18.07 -19.42
N VAL A 212 6.90 -18.47 -18.14
CA VAL A 212 7.50 -17.65 -17.10
C VAL A 212 9.01 -17.70 -17.18
N LYS A 213 9.62 -16.56 -17.47
CA LYS A 213 11.08 -16.37 -17.41
C LYS A 213 11.57 -16.40 -15.96
N THR A 214 10.86 -15.69 -15.10
CA THR A 214 11.13 -15.59 -13.67
C THR A 214 9.93 -14.99 -12.93
N TYR A 215 9.87 -15.22 -11.64
CA TYR A 215 8.93 -14.54 -10.74
C TYR A 215 9.63 -13.33 -10.12
N TRP A 216 8.97 -12.18 -10.14
CA TRP A 216 9.47 -10.98 -9.47
C TRP A 216 8.92 -10.86 -8.04
N GLU A 217 9.67 -10.21 -7.16
CA GLU A 217 9.26 -10.01 -5.76
C GLU A 217 8.89 -8.55 -5.46
N GLY A 218 9.62 -7.60 -6.01
CA GLY A 218 9.41 -6.17 -5.82
C GLY A 218 9.29 -5.39 -7.12
N GLY A 219 8.73 -4.19 -7.06
CA GLY A 219 8.54 -3.34 -8.25
C GLY A 219 9.83 -3.05 -9.01
N THR A 220 10.96 -2.93 -8.34
CA THR A 220 12.27 -2.72 -8.98
C THR A 220 12.68 -3.91 -9.85
N ASP A 221 12.39 -5.15 -9.42
CA ASP A 221 12.66 -6.34 -10.22
C ASP A 221 11.80 -6.35 -11.49
N LEU A 222 10.51 -6.05 -11.34
CA LEU A 222 9.57 -5.93 -12.44
C LEU A 222 10.04 -4.88 -13.46
N GLU A 223 10.42 -3.69 -12.99
CA GLU A 223 10.91 -2.60 -13.83
C GLU A 223 12.16 -3.03 -14.61
N ALA A 224 13.14 -3.65 -13.94
CA ALA A 224 14.36 -4.12 -14.58
C ALA A 224 14.10 -5.18 -15.67
N LEU A 225 13.21 -6.14 -15.42
CA LEU A 225 12.86 -7.21 -16.36
C LEU A 225 12.23 -6.66 -17.65
N LEU A 226 11.33 -5.69 -17.54
CA LEU A 226 10.66 -5.09 -18.69
C LEU A 226 11.58 -4.12 -19.46
N LEU A 227 12.36 -3.30 -18.76
CA LEU A 227 13.30 -2.36 -19.40
C LEU A 227 14.45 -3.08 -20.11
N SER A 228 14.95 -4.19 -19.56
CA SER A 228 15.96 -5.00 -20.25
C SER A 228 15.44 -5.72 -21.49
N GLY A 229 14.11 -5.86 -21.62
CA GLY A 229 13.46 -6.62 -22.68
C GLY A 229 13.58 -8.13 -22.51
N GLU A 230 14.00 -8.63 -21.34
CA GLU A 230 14.00 -10.05 -21.02
C GLU A 230 12.59 -10.62 -20.98
N VAL A 231 11.62 -9.79 -20.55
CA VAL A 231 10.20 -10.11 -20.63
C VAL A 231 9.48 -9.06 -21.46
N VAL A 232 8.34 -9.44 -22.06
CA VAL A 232 7.51 -8.55 -22.89
C VAL A 232 6.15 -8.28 -22.29
N ALA A 233 5.73 -9.10 -21.33
CA ALA A 233 4.51 -8.91 -20.56
C ALA A 233 4.70 -9.46 -19.14
N SER A 234 4.05 -8.83 -18.18
CA SER A 234 4.08 -9.25 -16.79
C SER A 234 2.77 -8.88 -16.10
N GLU A 235 2.33 -9.69 -15.14
CA GLU A 235 1.49 -9.17 -14.08
C GLU A 235 2.23 -8.02 -13.40
N ALA A 236 1.52 -6.96 -13.06
CA ALA A 236 2.14 -5.74 -12.55
C ALA A 236 1.21 -4.91 -11.68
N TRP A 237 1.80 -4.17 -10.75
CA TRP A 237 1.12 -3.01 -10.19
C TRP A 237 1.12 -1.86 -11.20
N ASP A 238 0.01 -1.16 -11.30
CA ASP A 238 -0.17 -0.02 -12.20
C ASP A 238 0.88 1.07 -11.99
N GLN A 239 1.20 1.41 -10.75
CA GLN A 239 2.20 2.42 -10.39
C GLN A 239 3.58 2.15 -11.03
N ASN A 240 4.03 0.88 -11.07
CA ASN A 240 5.28 0.51 -11.71
C ASN A 240 5.18 0.58 -13.23
N ALA A 241 4.04 0.12 -13.79
CA ALA A 241 3.80 0.22 -15.21
C ALA A 241 3.69 1.68 -15.68
N PHE A 242 3.10 2.58 -14.89
CA PHE A 242 3.05 4.02 -15.19
C PHE A 242 4.45 4.64 -15.22
N LYS A 243 5.29 4.33 -14.23
CA LYS A 243 6.70 4.74 -14.25
C LYS A 243 7.42 4.25 -15.49
N LEU A 244 7.28 2.96 -15.80
CA LEU A 244 7.86 2.36 -17.01
C LEU A 244 7.40 3.06 -18.28
N THR A 245 6.13 3.43 -18.39
CA THR A 245 5.61 4.18 -19.55
C THR A 245 6.29 5.53 -19.70
N THR A 246 6.65 6.22 -18.59
CA THR A 246 7.38 7.49 -18.68
C THR A 246 8.82 7.33 -19.16
N GLU A 247 9.43 6.16 -18.98
CA GLU A 247 10.79 5.84 -19.41
C GLU A 247 10.83 5.22 -20.82
N ASN A 248 9.82 4.42 -21.15
CA ASN A 248 9.65 3.74 -22.44
C ASN A 248 8.18 3.66 -22.81
N GLU A 249 7.75 4.51 -23.74
CA GLU A 249 6.35 4.61 -24.20
C GLU A 249 5.78 3.31 -24.81
N ASN A 250 6.64 2.34 -25.18
CA ASN A 250 6.19 1.04 -25.67
C ASN A 250 5.74 0.12 -24.53
N ILE A 251 6.15 0.37 -23.29
CA ILE A 251 5.68 -0.39 -22.13
C ILE A 251 4.49 0.33 -21.54
N ARG A 252 3.33 -0.32 -21.49
CA ARG A 252 2.07 0.27 -21.03
C ARG A 252 1.41 -0.59 -19.97
N TYR A 253 0.68 0.07 -19.10
CA TYR A 253 -0.30 -0.61 -18.28
C TYR A 253 -1.50 -1.02 -19.14
N VAL A 254 -1.91 -2.27 -19.03
CA VAL A 254 -3.07 -2.84 -19.70
C VAL A 254 -4.01 -3.38 -18.62
N PRO A 255 -5.16 -2.71 -18.37
CA PRO A 255 -6.19 -3.26 -17.50
C PRO A 255 -6.70 -4.58 -18.11
N PRO A 256 -6.72 -5.69 -17.35
CA PRO A 256 -7.25 -6.95 -17.86
C PRO A 256 -8.72 -6.84 -18.28
N GLU A 257 -9.13 -7.50 -19.37
CA GLU A 257 -10.51 -7.47 -19.89
C GLU A 257 -11.56 -7.90 -18.85
N THR A 258 -11.18 -8.77 -17.91
CA THR A 258 -12.02 -9.20 -16.78
C THR A 258 -12.07 -8.20 -15.61
N GLY A 259 -11.31 -7.12 -15.69
CA GLY A 259 -11.16 -6.09 -14.69
C GLY A 259 -9.85 -6.18 -13.92
N ALA A 260 -9.26 -5.03 -13.64
CA ALA A 260 -8.08 -4.92 -12.80
C ALA A 260 -8.43 -5.11 -11.32
N LEU A 261 -7.55 -5.76 -10.57
CA LEU A 261 -7.70 -5.97 -9.13
C LEU A 261 -7.30 -4.69 -8.39
N THR A 262 -8.22 -4.11 -7.63
CA THR A 262 -8.03 -2.80 -6.98
C THR A 262 -7.67 -2.96 -5.51
N TRP A 263 -6.54 -2.40 -5.12
CA TRP A 263 -6.07 -2.35 -3.75
C TRP A 263 -6.16 -0.92 -3.19
N ILE A 264 -6.36 -0.82 -1.88
CA ILE A 264 -6.32 0.44 -1.14
C ILE A 264 -5.42 0.22 0.06
N ASP A 265 -4.29 0.90 0.08
CA ASP A 265 -3.42 0.90 1.24
C ASP A 265 -3.89 1.96 2.24
N THR A 266 -3.69 1.68 3.49
CA THR A 266 -4.35 2.38 4.57
C THR A 266 -3.37 2.94 5.59
N PHE A 267 -3.87 3.77 6.47
CA PHE A 267 -3.25 4.07 7.75
C PHE A 267 -3.96 3.31 8.86
N ALA A 268 -3.22 2.53 9.61
CA ALA A 268 -3.67 1.82 10.80
C ALA A 268 -2.69 2.06 11.95
N ILE A 269 -3.20 2.21 13.18
CA ILE A 269 -2.35 2.43 14.36
C ILE A 269 -2.18 1.10 15.09
N PRO A 270 -0.93 0.61 15.26
CA PRO A 270 -0.64 -0.61 16.02
C PRO A 270 -1.14 -0.53 17.46
N ALA A 271 -1.59 -1.67 18.00
CA ALA A 271 -2.28 -1.74 19.30
C ALA A 271 -1.49 -1.15 20.48
N LYS A 272 -0.17 -1.23 20.43
CA LYS A 272 0.74 -0.70 21.47
C LYS A 272 1.67 0.39 20.93
N GLY A 273 1.24 1.11 19.85
CA GLY A 273 1.93 2.33 19.43
C GLY A 273 1.92 3.36 20.54
N GLU A 274 3.00 4.12 20.67
CA GLU A 274 3.22 5.09 21.77
C GLU A 274 3.12 6.53 21.28
N ALA A 275 3.37 6.80 19.97
CA ALA A 275 3.39 8.11 19.34
C ALA A 275 2.09 8.41 18.54
N ASP A 276 0.92 8.19 19.14
CA ASP A 276 -0.38 8.35 18.45
C ASP A 276 -0.59 9.76 17.90
N ASP A 277 -0.20 10.81 18.64
CA ASP A 277 -0.37 12.20 18.21
C ASP A 277 0.51 12.51 16.99
N ALA A 278 1.74 12.02 16.97
CA ALA A 278 2.63 12.13 15.83
C ALA A 278 2.09 11.33 14.62
N ALA A 279 1.52 10.14 14.84
CA ALA A 279 0.88 9.37 13.80
C ALA A 279 -0.31 10.12 13.16
N TYR A 280 -1.19 10.74 13.95
CA TYR A 280 -2.29 11.56 13.41
C TYR A 280 -1.79 12.83 12.70
N LYS A 281 -0.72 13.47 13.18
CA LYS A 281 -0.07 14.58 12.46
C LYS A 281 0.43 14.13 11.10
N TRP A 282 1.13 12.97 11.01
CA TRP A 282 1.62 12.40 9.76
C TRP A 282 0.49 12.06 8.78
N ILE A 283 -0.58 11.40 9.24
CA ILE A 283 -1.77 11.09 8.43
C ILE A 283 -2.32 12.37 7.79
N ASN A 284 -2.55 13.41 8.58
CA ASN A 284 -3.10 14.68 8.08
C ASN A 284 -2.12 15.43 7.17
N PHE A 285 -0.83 15.36 7.47
CA PHE A 285 0.23 16.00 6.68
C PHE A 285 0.31 15.41 5.27
N THR A 286 0.32 14.07 5.15
CA THR A 286 0.45 13.38 3.86
C THR A 286 -0.78 13.52 2.97
N MET A 287 -1.93 13.96 3.51
CA MET A 287 -3.14 14.25 2.74
C MET A 287 -3.24 15.70 2.23
N ARG A 288 -2.28 16.55 2.55
CA ARG A 288 -2.30 17.96 2.12
C ARG A 288 -2.09 18.08 0.61
N PRO A 289 -2.78 19.03 -0.06
CA PRO A 289 -2.65 19.22 -1.51
C PRO A 289 -1.24 19.56 -2.00
N ASP A 290 -0.38 20.13 -1.16
CA ASP A 290 1.03 20.43 -1.46
C ASP A 290 1.96 19.22 -1.25
N ILE A 291 1.55 18.23 -0.46
CA ILE A 291 2.31 17.01 -0.16
C ILE A 291 1.90 15.84 -1.08
N VAL A 292 0.62 15.71 -1.42
CA VAL A 292 0.10 14.64 -2.28
C VAL A 292 0.88 14.48 -3.58
N PRO A 293 1.23 15.54 -4.34
CA PRO A 293 2.03 15.38 -5.57
C PRO A 293 3.42 14.76 -5.32
N LEU A 294 4.05 15.08 -4.18
CA LEU A 294 5.36 14.54 -3.81
C LEU A 294 5.26 13.05 -3.45
N MET A 295 4.21 12.67 -2.73
CA MET A 295 3.91 11.28 -2.41
C MET A 295 3.66 10.47 -3.68
N SER A 296 2.77 10.95 -4.55
CA SER A 296 2.45 10.28 -5.83
C SER A 296 3.65 10.21 -6.77
N ALA A 297 4.51 11.23 -6.81
CA ALA A 297 5.76 11.19 -7.58
C ALA A 297 6.72 10.08 -7.09
N SER A 298 6.76 9.83 -5.78
CA SER A 298 7.58 8.76 -5.20
C SER A 298 7.01 7.37 -5.43
N THR A 299 5.70 7.22 -5.25
CA THR A 299 5.03 5.91 -5.28
C THR A 299 4.55 5.51 -6.67
N GLY A 300 4.15 6.46 -7.52
CA GLY A 300 3.40 6.24 -8.74
C GLY A 300 1.90 6.01 -8.51
N SER A 301 1.43 6.01 -7.26
CA SER A 301 0.06 5.70 -6.88
C SER A 301 -0.82 6.95 -6.78
N ILE A 302 -2.14 6.75 -6.78
CA ILE A 302 -3.11 7.80 -6.63
C ILE A 302 -3.45 7.96 -5.14
N SER A 303 -3.34 9.18 -4.62
CA SER A 303 -3.75 9.46 -3.23
C SER A 303 -5.26 9.29 -3.06
N ALA A 304 -5.66 8.77 -1.91
CA ALA A 304 -7.07 8.59 -1.56
C ALA A 304 -7.77 9.87 -1.05
N VAL A 305 -7.20 11.04 -1.33
CA VAL A 305 -7.86 12.32 -1.06
C VAL A 305 -8.84 12.69 -2.17
N LYS A 306 -9.77 13.61 -1.89
CA LYS A 306 -10.64 14.19 -2.91
C LYS A 306 -9.79 14.81 -4.02
N GLY A 307 -10.09 14.48 -5.27
CA GLY A 307 -9.33 14.99 -6.40
C GLY A 307 -7.89 14.44 -6.47
N GLY A 308 -7.60 13.28 -5.88
CA GLY A 308 -6.27 12.69 -5.89
C GLY A 308 -5.69 12.50 -7.29
N LEU A 309 -6.52 12.20 -8.29
CA LEU A 309 -6.11 12.10 -9.68
C LEU A 309 -5.68 13.47 -10.26
N GLU A 310 -6.38 14.54 -9.90
CA GLU A 310 -6.06 15.90 -10.34
C GLU A 310 -4.76 16.43 -9.73
N LEU A 311 -4.39 15.92 -8.57
CA LEU A 311 -3.16 16.28 -7.85
C LEU A 311 -1.92 15.49 -8.31
N LEU A 312 -2.06 14.52 -9.21
CA LEU A 312 -0.91 13.82 -9.77
C LEU A 312 0.02 14.78 -10.51
N PRO A 313 1.35 14.55 -10.50
CA PRO A 313 2.29 15.20 -11.41
C PRO A 313 1.84 15.03 -12.86
N ASP A 314 2.01 16.07 -13.70
CA ASP A 314 1.47 16.12 -15.08
C ASP A 314 1.87 14.91 -15.93
N ASN A 315 3.14 14.48 -15.84
CA ASN A 315 3.63 13.30 -16.57
C ASN A 315 2.91 12.02 -16.13
N LEU A 316 2.71 11.82 -14.84
CA LEU A 316 2.03 10.65 -14.28
C LEU A 316 0.53 10.72 -14.59
N LYS A 317 -0.10 11.88 -14.42
CA LYS A 317 -1.50 12.11 -14.75
C LYS A 317 -1.84 11.75 -16.18
N THR A 318 -0.97 12.14 -17.12
CA THR A 318 -1.14 11.83 -18.55
C THR A 318 -1.16 10.31 -18.77
N VAL A 319 -0.23 9.58 -18.16
CA VAL A 319 -0.12 8.13 -18.31
C VAL A 319 -1.32 7.41 -17.67
N VAL A 320 -1.67 7.79 -16.44
CA VAL A 320 -2.82 7.21 -15.71
C VAL A 320 -4.12 7.43 -16.47
N THR A 321 -4.36 8.65 -16.95
CA THR A 321 -5.60 8.95 -17.68
C THR A 321 -5.68 8.21 -19.02
N ALA A 322 -4.54 7.92 -19.66
CA ALA A 322 -4.49 7.17 -20.91
C ALA A 322 -4.62 5.64 -20.71
N ALA A 323 -4.41 5.15 -19.50
CA ALA A 323 -4.38 3.71 -19.22
C ALA A 323 -5.76 3.09 -19.04
N PHE A 324 -6.77 3.88 -18.62
CA PHE A 324 -8.12 3.38 -18.34
C PHE A 324 -9.16 4.05 -19.23
N THR A 325 -10.03 3.23 -19.80
CA THR A 325 -11.29 3.71 -20.38
C THR A 325 -12.37 3.77 -19.31
N GLU A 326 -13.51 4.43 -19.57
CA GLU A 326 -14.68 4.38 -18.67
C GLU A 326 -15.18 2.94 -18.45
N GLU A 327 -15.06 2.08 -19.48
CA GLU A 327 -15.40 0.67 -19.38
C GLU A 327 -14.47 -0.08 -18.42
N ASP A 328 -13.15 0.17 -18.48
CA ASP A 328 -12.17 -0.44 -17.58
C ASP A 328 -12.42 -0.03 -16.13
N LEU A 329 -12.72 1.24 -15.89
CA LEU A 329 -13.08 1.74 -14.55
C LEU A 329 -14.37 1.07 -14.02
N GLY A 330 -15.34 0.77 -14.90
CA GLY A 330 -16.56 0.06 -14.54
C GLY A 330 -16.35 -1.43 -14.20
N LYS A 331 -15.22 -2.01 -14.60
CA LYS A 331 -14.87 -3.42 -14.37
C LYS A 331 -13.96 -3.64 -13.16
N LEU A 332 -13.49 -2.60 -12.47
CA LEU A 332 -12.58 -2.71 -11.34
C LEU A 332 -13.08 -3.70 -10.28
N LYS A 333 -12.19 -4.54 -9.79
CA LYS A 333 -12.44 -5.57 -8.78
C LYS A 333 -11.74 -5.20 -7.48
N PHE A 334 -12.46 -4.60 -6.55
CA PHE A 334 -11.91 -4.28 -5.24
C PHE A 334 -11.64 -5.55 -4.44
N PHE A 335 -10.46 -5.64 -3.83
CA PHE A 335 -10.16 -6.73 -2.92
C PHE A 335 -11.20 -6.77 -1.78
N ALA A 336 -11.75 -7.94 -1.56
CA ALA A 336 -12.65 -8.20 -0.44
C ALA A 336 -11.86 -8.64 0.79
N ASN A 337 -12.43 -8.41 1.98
CA ASN A 337 -11.90 -8.95 3.22
C ASN A 337 -11.63 -10.45 3.11
N ILE A 338 -10.47 -10.85 3.54
CA ILE A 338 -10.04 -12.25 3.50
C ILE A 338 -10.60 -12.97 4.72
N PRO A 339 -11.49 -13.96 4.56
CA PRO A 339 -11.96 -14.75 5.69
C PRO A 339 -10.84 -15.61 6.30
N PRO A 340 -10.93 -15.94 7.60
CA PRO A 340 -9.97 -16.84 8.24
C PRO A 340 -9.80 -18.15 7.47
N GLY A 341 -8.56 -18.59 7.29
CA GLY A 341 -8.19 -19.83 6.59
C GLY A 341 -8.01 -19.71 5.09
N ILE A 342 -8.55 -18.69 4.43
CA ILE A 342 -8.39 -18.48 2.98
C ILE A 342 -6.91 -18.20 2.63
N GLU A 343 -6.20 -17.37 3.39
CA GLU A 343 -4.77 -17.11 3.15
C GLU A 343 -3.92 -18.39 3.25
N ASP A 344 -4.22 -19.29 4.19
CA ASP A 344 -3.53 -20.57 4.31
C ASP A 344 -3.77 -21.47 3.08
N MET A 345 -4.99 -21.47 2.54
CA MET A 345 -5.34 -22.22 1.32
C MET A 345 -4.58 -21.66 0.10
N GLU A 346 -4.60 -20.34 -0.07
CA GLU A 346 -3.87 -19.63 -1.12
C GLU A 346 -2.34 -19.88 -1.00
N GLY A 347 -1.78 -19.75 0.21
CA GLY A 347 -0.37 -19.98 0.48
C GLY A 347 0.09 -21.39 0.10
N LYS A 348 -0.66 -22.43 0.50
CA LYS A 348 -0.39 -23.82 0.13
C LYS A 348 -0.46 -24.05 -1.39
N THR A 349 -1.40 -23.40 -2.05
CA THR A 349 -1.53 -23.48 -3.52
C THR A 349 -0.31 -22.83 -4.21
N LEU A 350 0.12 -21.65 -3.75
CA LEU A 350 1.32 -20.97 -4.27
C LEU A 350 2.59 -21.82 -4.05
N GLU A 351 2.73 -22.46 -2.89
CA GLU A 351 3.85 -23.38 -2.61
C GLU A 351 3.86 -24.57 -3.58
N ARG A 352 2.71 -25.17 -3.87
CA ARG A 352 2.59 -26.28 -4.83
C ARG A 352 2.92 -25.84 -6.26
N ILE A 353 2.43 -24.66 -6.69
CA ILE A 353 2.78 -24.08 -7.99
C ILE A 353 4.30 -23.85 -8.06
N GLN A 354 4.90 -23.28 -7.02
CA GLN A 354 6.34 -23.03 -7.01
C GLN A 354 7.16 -24.32 -7.09
N ALA A 355 6.74 -25.36 -6.36
CA ALA A 355 7.42 -26.65 -6.29
C ALA A 355 7.22 -27.55 -7.54
N ALA A 356 6.18 -27.31 -8.34
CA ALA A 356 5.93 -28.08 -9.57
C ALA A 356 7.10 -27.92 -10.56
N ASN A 357 7.49 -29.02 -11.22
CA ASN A 357 8.61 -29.06 -12.21
C ASN A 357 8.14 -28.69 -13.61
#